data_479d39ec27291e62524dbcac55f942c7
#
_entry.id   479d39ec27291e62524dbcac55f942c7
#
_cell.length_a   1.000
_cell.length_b   1.000
_cell.length_c   1.000
_cell.angle_alpha   90.00
_cell.angle_beta   90.00
_cell.angle_gamma   90.00
#
_symmetry.space_group_name_H-M   'P 1'
#
loop_
_entity.id
_entity.type
_entity.pdbx_description
1 polymer ?
#
loop_
_entity_poly.entity_id
_entity_poly.type
_entity_poly.pdbx_seq_one_letter_code
_entity_poly.pdbx_strand_id
1 'polypeptide(L)'
;MNSENKTISSGQWMALVAAILGWLFDGFEMGLFPLVMKPALRDLLGQDGAPVSEQIVAKWEGVMHAGFLIGAATGGVLFGWLGDRLGRVRAMSLSVLTFALFSGLCGLGNSAGLVLFFRFIASLGMGGEWSLGVSLVMELWPGRSRAWLAGLIGAASNVGFILIALVSLALSPMVKSIGDVMLSSGLSPELVTKLTQNSGWRLLMLIGAFPALLTFFIRIFVPESKKWEDAQTTGATSNWAAKDLWGVVIGCLGPLGMVVAYAADLPLPVQGVAVVFGLAAAFVGYTYPVRKYLRRSEAQAVSSIPAPEILRRMYVAALLSGVALLATWGAVQRAPSWANDVRKAELKAANPAITDAELVLPLSYARAQTQIATGLGAIVGTIVAAVAGDKIGRRKTYALMCLGSLASVALFFKGNTSFNAMFLLTGTLAGGMTASFYGWLPLYLPELFPTKVRAVGQGFAFNFGRILAGAGSLYIGYLINVRFEGKYPDACMLLSLIYVVGLVAIWFAPETKGQPLPE
;
A
#
# COMPACT_ATOMS: atom_id res chain seq x y z
N MET A 1 24.75 6.16 -34.69
CA MET A 1 25.46 6.01 -33.41
C MET A 1 25.84 7.41 -32.93
N ASN A 2 25.01 8.06 -32.15
CA ASN A 2 25.38 9.20 -31.33
C ASN A 2 24.66 9.00 -30.00
N SER A 3 25.36 8.36 -29.06
CA SER A 3 24.95 8.35 -27.65
C SER A 3 25.22 9.74 -27.09
N GLU A 4 24.29 10.66 -27.30
CA GLU A 4 24.27 11.90 -26.51
C GLU A 4 24.24 11.50 -25.03
N ASN A 5 25.34 11.77 -24.35
CA ASN A 5 25.40 11.90 -22.89
C ASN A 5 24.53 13.09 -22.49
N LYS A 6 23.21 12.93 -22.56
CA LYS A 6 22.28 13.94 -22.04
C LYS A 6 22.50 13.98 -20.53
N THR A 7 23.16 15.03 -20.07
CA THR A 7 23.27 15.32 -18.63
C THR A 7 21.85 15.37 -18.04
N ILE A 8 21.63 14.60 -16.96
CA ILE A 8 20.36 14.55 -16.27
C ILE A 8 20.03 15.96 -15.76
N SER A 9 18.87 16.48 -16.13
CA SER A 9 18.45 17.83 -15.73
C SER A 9 18.08 17.90 -14.25
N SER A 10 18.19 19.10 -13.67
CA SER A 10 17.73 19.36 -12.30
C SER A 10 16.26 18.97 -12.11
N GLY A 11 15.38 19.22 -13.09
CA GLY A 11 13.98 18.85 -13.03
C GLY A 11 13.75 17.33 -12.96
N GLN A 12 14.58 16.52 -13.64
CA GLN A 12 14.51 15.05 -13.55
C GLN A 12 14.87 14.58 -12.15
N TRP A 13 15.94 15.15 -11.55
CA TRP A 13 16.30 14.85 -10.17
C TRP A 13 15.21 15.24 -9.18
N MET A 14 14.59 16.42 -9.35
CA MET A 14 13.48 16.86 -8.50
C MET A 14 12.27 15.94 -8.59
N ALA A 15 11.92 15.46 -9.79
CA ALA A 15 10.86 14.48 -9.99
C ALA A 15 11.15 13.14 -9.29
N LEU A 16 12.40 12.67 -9.35
CA LEU A 16 12.80 11.45 -8.66
C LEU A 16 12.73 11.61 -7.15
N VAL A 17 13.26 12.71 -6.61
CA VAL A 17 13.23 13.01 -5.17
C VAL A 17 11.78 13.09 -4.69
N ALA A 18 10.90 13.77 -5.42
CA ALA A 18 9.49 13.86 -5.09
C ALA A 18 8.81 12.48 -5.04
N ALA A 19 9.07 11.62 -6.04
CA ALA A 19 8.52 10.26 -6.08
C ALA A 19 9.08 9.37 -4.94
N ILE A 20 10.37 9.47 -4.63
CA ILE A 20 10.99 8.72 -3.52
C ILE A 20 10.42 9.19 -2.18
N LEU A 21 10.31 10.50 -1.95
CA LEU A 21 9.75 11.05 -0.70
C LEU A 21 8.27 10.71 -0.56
N GLY A 22 7.50 10.77 -1.64
CA GLY A 22 6.10 10.35 -1.63
C GLY A 22 5.96 8.91 -1.19
N TRP A 23 6.69 8.01 -1.81
CA TRP A 23 6.68 6.59 -1.45
C TRP A 23 7.22 6.30 -0.05
N LEU A 24 8.22 7.04 0.40
CA LEU A 24 8.71 6.94 1.77
C LEU A 24 7.60 7.31 2.76
N PHE A 25 6.87 8.40 2.49
CA PHE A 25 5.76 8.82 3.35
C PHE A 25 4.56 7.88 3.28
N ASP A 26 4.26 7.28 2.12
CA ASP A 26 3.27 6.21 2.00
C ASP A 26 3.64 5.02 2.90
N GLY A 27 4.90 4.58 2.83
CA GLY A 27 5.41 3.50 3.68
C GLY A 27 5.39 3.85 5.17
N PHE A 28 5.77 5.07 5.52
CA PHE A 28 5.72 5.59 6.88
C PHE A 28 4.30 5.52 7.45
N GLU A 29 3.32 5.97 6.70
CA GLU A 29 1.92 6.00 7.11
C GLU A 29 1.28 4.59 7.13
N MET A 30 1.58 3.74 6.14
CA MET A 30 1.15 2.34 6.16
C MET A 30 1.72 1.57 7.36
N GLY A 31 2.96 1.88 7.77
CA GLY A 31 3.58 1.29 8.96
C GLY A 31 3.08 1.89 10.27
N LEU A 32 2.65 3.16 10.27
CA LEU A 32 2.08 3.84 11.43
C LEU A 32 0.80 3.15 11.91
N PHE A 33 -0.08 2.81 10.98
CA PHE A 33 -1.42 2.33 11.29
C PHE A 33 -1.44 1.05 12.16
N PRO A 34 -0.70 -0.03 11.88
CA PRO A 34 -0.63 -1.19 12.77
C PRO A 34 -0.12 -0.88 14.18
N LEU A 35 0.68 0.16 14.33
CA LEU A 35 1.24 0.55 15.64
C LEU A 35 0.22 1.27 16.52
N VAL A 36 -0.61 2.11 15.93
CA VAL A 36 -1.57 2.95 16.67
C VAL A 36 -2.99 2.37 16.72
N MET A 37 -3.32 1.40 15.88
CA MET A 37 -4.70 0.93 15.70
C MET A 37 -5.33 0.41 16.98
N LYS A 38 -4.69 -0.53 17.68
CA LYS A 38 -5.26 -1.10 18.91
C LYS A 38 -5.45 -0.06 20.01
N PRO A 39 -4.44 0.78 20.34
CA PRO A 39 -4.63 1.88 21.27
C PRO A 39 -5.77 2.84 20.87
N ALA A 40 -5.85 3.21 19.59
CA ALA A 40 -6.88 4.10 19.08
C ALA A 40 -8.28 3.47 19.16
N LEU A 41 -8.44 2.22 18.79
CA LEU A 41 -9.74 1.53 18.87
C LEU A 41 -10.21 1.33 20.30
N ARG A 42 -9.31 1.01 21.24
CA ARG A 42 -9.66 0.93 22.65
C ARG A 42 -10.10 2.28 23.21
N ASP A 43 -9.44 3.38 22.79
CA ASP A 43 -9.81 4.74 23.15
C ASP A 43 -11.18 5.15 22.58
N LEU A 44 -11.43 4.85 21.30
CA LEU A 44 -12.62 5.30 20.57
C LEU A 44 -13.87 4.44 20.78
N LEU A 45 -13.71 3.18 21.16
CA LEU A 45 -14.80 2.23 21.37
C LEU A 45 -15.10 2.02 22.86
N GLY A 46 -14.18 2.39 23.77
CA GLY A 46 -14.40 2.35 25.21
C GLY A 46 -15.45 3.37 25.61
N GLN A 47 -16.52 2.91 26.27
CA GLN A 47 -17.53 3.79 26.88
C GLN A 47 -17.25 3.87 28.38
N ASP A 48 -17.20 5.08 28.94
CA ASP A 48 -17.08 5.36 30.36
C ASP A 48 -15.95 4.59 31.09
N GLY A 49 -14.82 4.37 30.43
CA GLY A 49 -13.67 3.66 30.99
C GLY A 49 -13.80 2.13 31.04
N ALA A 50 -14.87 1.56 30.53
CA ALA A 50 -15.03 0.11 30.45
C ALA A 50 -14.09 -0.50 29.39
N PRO A 51 -13.39 -1.64 29.69
CA PRO A 51 -12.51 -2.29 28.72
C PRO A 51 -13.31 -2.87 27.54
N VAL A 52 -12.86 -2.58 26.33
CA VAL A 52 -13.46 -3.12 25.11
C VAL A 52 -12.96 -4.57 24.93
N SER A 53 -13.85 -5.49 24.52
CA SER A 53 -13.45 -6.86 24.24
C SER A 53 -12.48 -6.94 23.05
N GLU A 54 -11.48 -7.80 23.16
CA GLU A 54 -10.49 -7.99 22.07
C GLU A 54 -11.13 -8.44 20.75
N GLN A 55 -12.29 -9.10 20.81
CA GLN A 55 -13.06 -9.50 19.62
C GLN A 55 -13.60 -8.28 18.85
N ILE A 56 -14.13 -7.28 19.58
CA ILE A 56 -14.62 -6.03 18.99
C ILE A 56 -13.44 -5.23 18.39
N VAL A 57 -12.32 -5.16 19.12
CA VAL A 57 -11.10 -4.49 18.61
C VAL A 57 -10.62 -5.17 17.32
N ALA A 58 -10.50 -6.50 17.30
CA ALA A 58 -10.06 -7.25 16.12
C ALA A 58 -11.02 -7.09 14.93
N LYS A 59 -12.33 -7.05 15.17
CA LYS A 59 -13.34 -6.77 14.14
C LYS A 59 -13.13 -5.40 13.51
N TRP A 60 -12.98 -4.37 14.32
CA TRP A 60 -12.74 -2.99 13.86
C TRP A 60 -11.38 -2.83 13.17
N GLU A 61 -10.35 -3.56 13.59
CA GLU A 61 -9.07 -3.62 12.86
C GLU A 61 -9.27 -4.11 11.42
N GLY A 62 -10.06 -5.17 11.23
CA GLY A 62 -10.41 -5.68 9.91
C GLY A 62 -11.16 -4.64 9.07
N VAL A 63 -12.17 -3.98 9.64
CA VAL A 63 -12.97 -2.92 9.01
C VAL A 63 -12.08 -1.75 8.58
N MET A 64 -11.22 -1.27 9.48
CA MET A 64 -10.30 -0.17 9.19
C MET A 64 -9.31 -0.51 8.07
N HIS A 65 -8.72 -1.71 8.10
CA HIS A 65 -7.82 -2.17 7.04
C HIS A 65 -8.52 -2.31 5.69
N ALA A 66 -9.72 -2.90 5.67
CA ALA A 66 -10.48 -3.04 4.44
C ALA A 66 -10.89 -1.68 3.86
N GLY A 67 -11.39 -0.76 4.71
CA GLY A 67 -11.72 0.60 4.30
C GLY A 67 -10.52 1.34 3.69
N PHE A 68 -9.36 1.23 4.32
CA PHE A 68 -8.10 1.78 3.81
C PHE A 68 -7.73 1.20 2.43
N LEU A 69 -7.76 -0.12 2.28
CA LEU A 69 -7.39 -0.77 1.02
C LEU A 69 -8.37 -0.46 -0.12
N ILE A 70 -9.66 -0.37 0.17
CA ILE A 70 -10.69 0.03 -0.80
C ILE A 70 -10.51 1.49 -1.20
N GLY A 71 -10.26 2.38 -0.24
CA GLY A 71 -9.98 3.78 -0.54
C GLY A 71 -8.75 3.93 -1.43
N ALA A 72 -7.65 3.25 -1.12
CA ALA A 72 -6.44 3.27 -1.94
C ALA A 72 -6.69 2.70 -3.35
N ALA A 73 -7.49 1.64 -3.49
CA ALA A 73 -7.86 1.09 -4.79
C ALA A 73 -8.69 2.09 -5.62
N THR A 74 -9.67 2.75 -4.99
CA THR A 74 -10.49 3.79 -5.60
C THR A 74 -9.62 4.98 -6.03
N GLY A 75 -8.73 5.42 -5.14
CA GLY A 75 -7.82 6.53 -5.36
C GLY A 75 -6.85 6.29 -6.52
N GLY A 76 -6.34 5.07 -6.68
CA GLY A 76 -5.47 4.70 -7.80
C GLY A 76 -6.12 4.93 -9.16
N VAL A 77 -7.42 4.65 -9.29
CA VAL A 77 -8.18 4.90 -10.53
C VAL A 77 -8.56 6.38 -10.65
N LEU A 78 -9.03 7.00 -9.56
CA LEU A 78 -9.44 8.41 -9.54
C LEU A 78 -8.29 9.35 -9.87
N PHE A 79 -7.19 9.26 -9.13
CA PHE A 79 -6.03 10.12 -9.34
C PHE A 79 -5.25 9.73 -10.61
N GLY A 80 -5.27 8.45 -11.01
CA GLY A 80 -4.78 8.04 -12.32
C GLY A 80 -5.52 8.74 -13.46
N TRP A 81 -6.87 8.77 -13.40
CA TRP A 81 -7.71 9.52 -14.34
C TRP A 81 -7.40 11.03 -14.30
N LEU A 82 -7.24 11.61 -13.11
CA LEU A 82 -6.83 13.00 -12.95
C LEU A 82 -5.45 13.25 -13.58
N GLY A 83 -4.49 12.35 -13.39
CA GLY A 83 -3.15 12.45 -13.95
C GLY A 83 -3.10 12.36 -15.46
N ASP A 84 -3.93 11.54 -16.07
CA ASP A 84 -4.02 11.46 -17.53
C ASP A 84 -4.75 12.68 -18.13
N ARG A 85 -5.65 13.31 -17.38
CA ARG A 85 -6.43 14.46 -17.82
C ARG A 85 -5.78 15.82 -17.50
N LEU A 86 -5.28 16.02 -16.28
CA LEU A 86 -4.83 17.32 -15.74
C LEU A 86 -3.30 17.46 -15.69
N GLY A 87 -2.56 16.38 -15.86
CA GLY A 87 -1.11 16.30 -15.71
C GLY A 87 -0.67 15.51 -14.48
N ARG A 88 0.53 14.92 -14.56
CA ARG A 88 1.07 14.05 -13.51
C ARG A 88 1.37 14.82 -12.23
N VAL A 89 2.01 15.99 -12.38
CA VAL A 89 2.47 16.82 -11.26
C VAL A 89 1.29 17.43 -10.49
N ARG A 90 0.28 17.95 -11.20
CA ARG A 90 -0.91 18.53 -10.57
C ARG A 90 -1.71 17.47 -9.80
N ALA A 91 -1.94 16.33 -10.45
CA ALA A 91 -2.67 15.23 -9.81
C ALA A 91 -1.92 14.66 -8.62
N MET A 92 -0.58 14.52 -8.70
CA MET A 92 0.27 14.07 -7.61
C MET A 92 0.24 15.04 -6.42
N SER A 93 0.33 16.35 -6.66
CA SER A 93 0.21 17.36 -5.60
C SER A 93 -1.13 17.26 -4.86
N LEU A 94 -2.24 17.11 -5.61
CA LEU A 94 -3.57 16.94 -5.01
C LEU A 94 -3.69 15.63 -4.24
N SER A 95 -3.10 14.55 -4.74
CA SER A 95 -3.04 13.23 -4.12
C SER A 95 -2.33 13.29 -2.76
N VAL A 96 -1.11 13.85 -2.73
CA VAL A 96 -0.32 14.01 -1.49
C VAL A 96 -1.03 14.91 -0.48
N LEU A 97 -1.62 16.02 -0.94
CA LEU A 97 -2.37 16.92 -0.04
C LEU A 97 -3.57 16.22 0.59
N THR A 98 -4.34 15.46 -0.20
CA THR A 98 -5.50 14.71 0.29
C THR A 98 -5.06 13.68 1.34
N PHE A 99 -4.04 12.91 1.04
CA PHE A 99 -3.47 11.91 1.94
C PHE A 99 -3.01 12.56 3.27
N ALA A 100 -2.14 13.55 3.21
CA ALA A 100 -1.54 14.15 4.37
C ALA A 100 -2.55 14.87 5.29
N LEU A 101 -3.49 15.62 4.70
CA LEU A 101 -4.51 16.34 5.46
C LEU A 101 -5.42 15.35 6.23
N PHE A 102 -5.94 14.34 5.56
CA PHE A 102 -6.89 13.41 6.17
C PHE A 102 -6.21 12.40 7.09
N SER A 103 -4.94 12.05 6.88
CA SER A 103 -4.16 11.28 7.86
C SER A 103 -3.98 12.05 9.16
N GLY A 104 -3.66 13.35 9.09
CA GLY A 104 -3.59 14.21 10.28
C GLY A 104 -4.94 14.34 10.99
N LEU A 105 -6.04 14.52 10.24
CA LEU A 105 -7.39 14.60 10.78
C LEU A 105 -7.82 13.33 11.54
N CYS A 106 -7.27 12.16 11.21
CA CYS A 106 -7.51 10.94 12.00
C CYS A 106 -7.14 11.14 13.49
N GLY A 107 -6.08 11.90 13.79
CA GLY A 107 -5.65 12.20 15.16
C GLY A 107 -6.64 13.07 15.95
N LEU A 108 -7.53 13.77 15.26
CA LEU A 108 -8.60 14.61 15.87
C LEU A 108 -9.94 13.87 15.95
N GLY A 109 -10.05 12.68 15.38
CA GLY A 109 -11.28 11.89 15.38
C GLY A 109 -11.74 11.53 16.80
N ASN A 110 -13.06 11.60 17.04
CA ASN A 110 -13.71 11.31 18.31
C ASN A 110 -14.58 10.05 18.29
N SER A 111 -14.65 9.36 17.18
CA SER A 111 -15.32 8.06 17.03
C SER A 111 -14.60 7.17 16.02
N ALA A 112 -14.71 5.86 16.18
CA ALA A 112 -14.12 4.89 15.24
C ALA A 112 -14.66 5.07 13.81
N GLY A 113 -15.95 5.39 13.65
CA GLY A 113 -16.56 5.69 12.35
C GLY A 113 -15.98 6.93 11.67
N LEU A 114 -15.73 8.01 12.42
CA LEU A 114 -15.12 9.23 11.90
C LEU A 114 -13.66 9.00 11.50
N VAL A 115 -12.91 8.25 12.31
CA VAL A 115 -11.52 7.86 11.97
C VAL A 115 -11.50 6.97 10.71
N LEU A 116 -12.44 6.02 10.59
CA LEU A 116 -12.59 5.22 9.37
C LEU A 116 -12.85 6.09 8.14
N PHE A 117 -13.74 7.07 8.24
CA PHE A 117 -14.03 8.00 7.16
C PHE A 117 -12.79 8.80 6.75
N PHE A 118 -12.10 9.42 7.70
CA PHE A 118 -10.88 10.18 7.40
C PHE A 118 -9.79 9.26 6.82
N ARG A 119 -9.65 8.07 7.35
CA ARG A 119 -8.73 7.05 6.87
C ARG A 119 -9.01 6.63 5.44
N PHE A 120 -10.29 6.46 5.10
CA PHE A 120 -10.74 6.16 3.75
C PHE A 120 -10.37 7.29 2.78
N ILE A 121 -10.63 8.55 3.13
CA ILE A 121 -10.27 9.70 2.26
C ILE A 121 -8.74 9.85 2.15
N ALA A 122 -7.99 9.69 3.24
CA ALA A 122 -6.53 9.68 3.19
C ALA A 122 -6.01 8.62 2.20
N SER A 123 -6.56 7.42 2.26
CA SER A 123 -6.15 6.33 1.40
C SER A 123 -6.50 6.55 -0.09
N LEU A 124 -7.53 7.34 -0.41
CA LEU A 124 -7.75 7.79 -1.80
C LEU A 124 -6.52 8.53 -2.35
N GLY A 125 -5.98 9.48 -1.56
CA GLY A 125 -4.76 10.19 -1.92
C GLY A 125 -3.59 9.24 -2.14
N MET A 126 -3.29 8.39 -1.16
CA MET A 126 -2.18 7.43 -1.22
C MET A 126 -2.27 6.50 -2.45
N GLY A 127 -3.47 6.03 -2.80
CA GLY A 127 -3.65 5.15 -3.95
C GLY A 127 -3.24 5.77 -5.29
N GLY A 128 -3.42 7.09 -5.43
CA GLY A 128 -3.05 7.84 -6.63
C GLY A 128 -1.56 8.12 -6.75
N GLU A 129 -0.91 8.37 -5.63
CA GLU A 129 0.48 8.81 -5.59
C GLU A 129 1.42 7.83 -6.28
N TRP A 130 1.25 6.53 -6.05
CA TRP A 130 2.07 5.51 -6.66
C TRP A 130 2.04 5.55 -8.20
N SER A 131 0.85 5.51 -8.78
CA SER A 131 0.71 5.46 -10.24
C SER A 131 1.20 6.74 -10.93
N LEU A 132 1.02 7.89 -10.29
CA LEU A 132 1.45 9.19 -10.79
C LEU A 132 2.97 9.36 -10.69
N GLY A 133 3.56 9.05 -9.54
CA GLY A 133 5.00 9.13 -9.32
C GLY A 133 5.78 8.18 -10.22
N VAL A 134 5.35 6.92 -10.33
CA VAL A 134 5.96 5.94 -11.25
C VAL A 134 5.84 6.41 -12.71
N SER A 135 4.65 6.87 -13.14
CA SER A 135 4.46 7.38 -14.50
C SER A 135 5.41 8.54 -14.80
N LEU A 136 5.47 9.52 -13.90
CA LEU A 136 6.29 10.71 -14.05
C LEU A 136 7.78 10.35 -14.17
N VAL A 137 8.31 9.55 -13.24
CA VAL A 137 9.72 9.16 -13.25
C VAL A 137 10.06 8.35 -14.51
N MET A 138 9.21 7.38 -14.89
CA MET A 138 9.47 6.53 -16.06
C MET A 138 9.34 7.28 -17.39
N GLU A 139 8.55 8.35 -17.44
CA GLU A 139 8.43 9.23 -18.61
C GLU A 139 9.59 10.22 -18.74
N LEU A 140 10.14 10.70 -17.63
CA LEU A 140 11.24 11.67 -17.60
C LEU A 140 12.63 11.05 -17.75
N TRP A 141 12.81 9.76 -17.37
CA TRP A 141 14.13 9.14 -17.26
C TRP A 141 14.52 8.26 -18.46
N PRO A 142 15.83 8.23 -18.84
CA PRO A 142 16.31 7.39 -19.94
C PRO A 142 16.16 5.89 -19.64
N GLY A 143 15.96 5.08 -20.69
CA GLY A 143 15.66 3.64 -20.58
C GLY A 143 16.65 2.82 -19.76
N ARG A 144 17.95 3.11 -19.82
CA ARG A 144 19.00 2.36 -19.11
C ARG A 144 18.92 2.45 -17.58
N SER A 145 18.33 3.52 -17.04
CA SER A 145 18.25 3.76 -15.59
C SER A 145 16.94 3.28 -14.96
N ARG A 146 15.93 2.94 -15.76
CA ARG A 146 14.56 2.67 -15.26
C ARG A 146 14.49 1.54 -14.25
N ALA A 147 15.24 0.45 -14.47
CA ALA A 147 15.21 -0.68 -13.56
C ALA A 147 15.73 -0.29 -12.16
N TRP A 148 16.86 0.42 -12.11
CA TRP A 148 17.42 0.90 -10.86
C TRP A 148 16.46 1.86 -10.13
N LEU A 149 15.87 2.80 -10.87
CA LEU A 149 14.91 3.76 -10.32
C LEU A 149 13.63 3.08 -9.82
N ALA A 150 13.13 2.09 -10.55
CA ALA A 150 11.99 1.29 -10.10
C ALA A 150 12.28 0.59 -8.77
N GLY A 151 13.48 0.00 -8.64
CA GLY A 151 13.95 -0.61 -7.40
C GLY A 151 14.05 0.39 -6.24
N LEU A 152 14.59 1.59 -6.48
CA LEU A 152 14.68 2.66 -5.49
C LEU A 152 13.31 3.15 -5.03
N ILE A 153 12.38 3.36 -5.96
CA ILE A 153 10.99 3.73 -5.63
C ILE A 153 10.37 2.66 -4.72
N GLY A 154 10.50 1.38 -5.07
CA GLY A 154 10.00 0.29 -4.24
C GLY A 154 10.69 0.18 -2.87
N ALA A 155 11.99 0.48 -2.79
CA ALA A 155 12.75 0.50 -1.54
C ALA A 155 12.32 1.63 -0.61
N ALA A 156 11.95 2.80 -1.14
CA ALA A 156 11.62 4.00 -0.38
C ALA A 156 10.45 3.76 0.61
N SER A 157 9.41 3.06 0.19
CA SER A 157 8.29 2.68 1.06
C SER A 157 8.75 1.84 2.27
N ASN A 158 9.68 0.91 2.05
CA ASN A 158 10.20 0.06 3.12
C ASN A 158 11.11 0.84 4.09
N VAL A 159 11.82 1.86 3.62
CA VAL A 159 12.50 2.82 4.50
C VAL A 159 11.48 3.54 5.38
N GLY A 160 10.36 3.98 4.82
CA GLY A 160 9.24 4.57 5.58
C GLY A 160 8.72 3.66 6.69
N PHE A 161 8.51 2.37 6.40
CA PHE A 161 8.13 1.36 7.39
C PHE A 161 9.14 1.22 8.53
N ILE A 162 10.44 1.26 8.24
CA ILE A 162 11.51 1.19 9.26
C ILE A 162 11.51 2.48 10.08
N LEU A 163 11.43 3.64 9.43
CA LEU A 163 11.44 4.93 10.12
C LEU A 163 10.30 5.05 11.14
N ILE A 164 9.07 4.66 10.78
CA ILE A 164 7.96 4.74 11.73
C ILE A 164 8.09 3.72 12.87
N ALA A 165 8.68 2.55 12.63
CA ALA A 165 8.97 1.60 13.70
C ALA A 165 9.97 2.21 14.71
N LEU A 166 11.02 2.88 14.24
CA LEU A 166 11.98 3.59 15.09
C LEU A 166 11.33 4.77 15.83
N VAL A 167 10.53 5.58 15.13
CA VAL A 167 9.78 6.69 15.74
C VAL A 167 8.85 6.19 16.84
N SER A 168 8.13 5.09 16.60
CA SER A 168 7.23 4.50 17.59
C SER A 168 7.97 4.03 18.84
N LEU A 169 9.16 3.42 18.71
CA LEU A 169 10.00 3.04 19.84
C LEU A 169 10.51 4.25 20.62
N ALA A 170 10.89 5.31 19.92
CA ALA A 170 11.36 6.55 20.54
C ALA A 170 10.23 7.34 21.20
N LEU A 171 9.05 7.39 20.57
CA LEU A 171 7.93 8.19 21.04
C LEU A 171 7.31 7.64 22.32
N SER A 172 7.17 6.30 22.46
CA SER A 172 6.56 5.68 23.64
C SER A 172 7.14 6.17 24.98
N PRO A 173 8.47 6.22 25.20
CA PRO A 173 9.05 6.79 26.41
C PRO A 173 8.99 8.32 26.47
N MET A 174 8.85 9.00 25.33
CA MET A 174 8.88 10.47 25.22
C MET A 174 7.50 11.13 25.34
N VAL A 175 6.40 10.39 25.26
CA VAL A 175 5.03 10.95 25.29
C VAL A 175 4.82 11.85 26.51
N LYS A 176 5.32 11.45 27.68
CA LYS A 176 5.21 12.27 28.89
C LYS A 176 5.97 13.59 28.76
N SER A 177 7.24 13.54 28.32
CA SER A 177 8.07 14.74 28.14
C SER A 177 7.48 15.68 27.08
N ILE A 178 6.90 15.13 26.01
CA ILE A 178 6.20 15.91 24.99
C ILE A 178 4.98 16.60 25.61
N GLY A 179 4.21 15.89 26.45
CA GLY A 179 3.10 16.47 27.19
C GLY A 179 3.52 17.64 28.08
N ASP A 180 4.64 17.49 28.80
CA ASP A 180 5.18 18.55 29.66
C ASP A 180 5.60 19.79 28.84
N VAL A 181 6.24 19.59 27.67
CA VAL A 181 6.58 20.67 26.75
C VAL A 181 5.34 21.37 26.19
N MET A 182 4.30 20.62 25.84
CA MET A 182 3.05 21.17 25.34
C MET A 182 2.34 22.01 26.40
N LEU A 183 2.32 21.57 27.66
CA LEU A 183 1.78 22.32 28.79
C LEU A 183 2.57 23.62 29.04
N SER A 184 3.91 23.54 29.03
CA SER A 184 4.76 24.73 29.20
C SER A 184 4.64 25.73 28.04
N SER A 185 4.22 25.26 26.86
CA SER A 185 3.95 26.10 25.68
C SER A 185 2.55 26.76 25.71
N GLY A 186 1.76 26.57 26.79
CA GLY A 186 0.47 27.21 26.99
C GLY A 186 -0.73 26.47 26.41
N LEU A 187 -0.59 25.21 25.96
CA LEU A 187 -1.73 24.38 25.54
C LEU A 187 -2.56 23.97 26.77
N SER A 188 -3.88 23.89 26.60
CA SER A 188 -4.77 23.49 27.68
C SER A 188 -4.47 22.06 28.18
N PRO A 189 -4.55 21.82 29.52
CA PRO A 189 -4.32 20.48 30.08
C PRO A 189 -5.23 19.39 29.47
N GLU A 190 -6.48 19.74 29.16
CA GLU A 190 -7.44 18.84 28.54
C GLU A 190 -6.97 18.39 27.16
N LEU A 191 -6.49 19.32 26.32
CA LEU A 191 -5.98 19.02 24.99
C LEU A 191 -4.71 18.15 25.07
N VAL A 192 -3.79 18.50 25.99
CA VAL A 192 -2.55 17.73 26.18
C VAL A 192 -2.86 16.30 26.60
N THR A 193 -3.74 16.13 27.61
CA THR A 193 -4.19 14.81 28.06
C THR A 193 -4.81 14.02 26.91
N LYS A 194 -5.71 14.63 26.14
CA LYS A 194 -6.35 13.98 24.97
C LYS A 194 -5.34 13.54 23.92
N LEU A 195 -4.27 14.30 23.69
CA LEU A 195 -3.26 13.97 22.69
C LEU A 195 -2.25 12.93 23.16
N THR A 196 -1.95 12.88 24.45
CA THR A 196 -0.90 12.02 25.04
C THR A 196 -1.40 10.71 25.63
N GLN A 197 -2.70 10.62 25.95
CA GLN A 197 -3.30 9.39 26.47
C GLN A 197 -3.21 8.21 25.48
N ASN A 198 -3.41 6.99 25.97
CA ASN A 198 -3.44 5.77 25.16
C ASN A 198 -2.22 5.63 24.22
N SER A 199 -1.02 5.77 24.77
CA SER A 199 0.27 5.70 24.07
C SER A 199 0.49 6.79 23.03
N GLY A 200 -0.19 7.94 23.12
CA GLY A 200 -0.02 9.09 22.23
C GLY A 200 -0.42 8.82 20.78
N TRP A 201 -1.35 7.90 20.53
CA TRP A 201 -1.76 7.53 19.17
C TRP A 201 -2.22 8.73 18.33
N ARG A 202 -2.87 9.74 18.97
CA ARG A 202 -3.32 10.97 18.30
C ARG A 202 -2.14 11.81 17.81
N LEU A 203 -1.08 11.93 18.63
CA LEU A 203 0.15 12.62 18.21
C LEU A 203 0.80 11.94 17.02
N LEU A 204 0.87 10.61 17.03
CA LEU A 204 1.40 9.84 15.91
C LEU A 204 0.59 10.07 14.63
N MET A 205 -0.73 10.13 14.72
CA MET A 205 -1.59 10.43 13.57
C MET A 205 -1.39 11.87 13.06
N LEU A 206 -1.21 12.84 13.92
CA LEU A 206 -0.94 14.23 13.53
C LEU A 206 0.39 14.37 12.79
N ILE A 207 1.40 13.56 13.13
CA ILE A 207 2.66 13.46 12.36
C ILE A 207 2.40 13.01 10.92
N GLY A 208 1.33 12.24 10.69
CA GLY A 208 0.86 11.87 9.35
C GLY A 208 0.47 13.05 8.44
N ALA A 209 0.29 14.27 9.00
CA ALA A 209 0.10 15.48 8.19
C ALA A 209 1.43 16.06 7.62
N PHE A 210 2.58 15.62 8.13
CA PHE A 210 3.88 16.15 7.71
C PHE A 210 4.16 16.05 6.19
N PRO A 211 3.74 15.00 5.49
CA PRO A 211 3.89 14.92 4.03
C PRO A 211 3.23 16.06 3.25
N ALA A 212 2.30 16.83 3.86
CA ALA A 212 1.72 18.00 3.20
C ALA A 212 2.79 19.01 2.74
N LEU A 213 3.91 19.09 3.44
CA LEU A 213 5.04 19.94 3.06
C LEU A 213 5.63 19.54 1.69
N LEU A 214 5.54 18.26 1.32
CA LEU A 214 6.01 17.75 0.04
C LEU A 214 5.22 18.34 -1.14
N THR A 215 3.95 18.71 -0.95
CA THR A 215 3.15 19.35 -2.02
C THR A 215 3.78 20.65 -2.53
N PHE A 216 4.33 21.46 -1.64
CA PHE A 216 5.03 22.68 -2.02
C PHE A 216 6.25 22.38 -2.87
N PHE A 217 7.07 21.40 -2.45
CA PHE A 217 8.23 20.97 -3.21
C PHE A 217 7.84 20.46 -4.60
N ILE A 218 6.84 19.58 -4.70
CA ILE A 218 6.37 19.04 -5.98
C ILE A 218 5.90 20.18 -6.89
N ARG A 219 5.09 21.08 -6.38
CA ARG A 219 4.47 22.14 -7.18
C ARG A 219 5.47 23.18 -7.71
N ILE A 220 6.54 23.44 -6.98
CA ILE A 220 7.51 24.50 -7.31
C ILE A 220 8.65 23.94 -8.17
N PHE A 221 9.13 22.75 -7.90
CA PHE A 221 10.40 22.25 -8.43
C PHE A 221 10.26 21.11 -9.45
N VAL A 222 9.13 20.43 -9.48
CA VAL A 222 8.94 19.25 -10.35
C VAL A 222 8.34 19.69 -11.68
N PRO A 223 9.01 19.45 -12.83
CA PRO A 223 8.46 19.73 -14.14
C PRO A 223 7.40 18.70 -14.52
N GLU A 224 6.42 19.13 -15.34
CA GLU A 224 5.44 18.21 -15.91
C GLU A 224 6.10 17.26 -16.93
N SER A 225 5.44 16.14 -17.21
CA SER A 225 5.87 15.18 -18.22
C SER A 225 5.71 15.77 -19.63
N LYS A 226 6.83 15.93 -20.36
CA LYS A 226 6.79 16.36 -21.77
C LYS A 226 5.93 15.44 -22.64
N LYS A 227 5.97 14.12 -22.38
CA LYS A 227 5.13 13.16 -23.11
C LYS A 227 3.64 13.40 -22.89
N TRP A 228 3.27 13.85 -21.68
CA TRP A 228 1.90 14.22 -21.38
C TRP A 228 1.54 15.57 -22.05
N GLU A 229 2.44 16.56 -22.03
CA GLU A 229 2.24 17.85 -22.71
C GLU A 229 2.03 17.64 -24.22
N ASP A 230 2.83 16.79 -24.85
CA ASP A 230 2.68 16.43 -26.26
C ASP A 230 1.32 15.73 -26.52
N ALA A 231 0.88 14.84 -25.63
CA ALA A 231 -0.43 14.21 -25.72
C ALA A 231 -1.57 15.21 -25.52
N GLN A 232 -1.37 16.26 -24.73
CA GLN A 232 -2.33 17.35 -24.54
C GLN A 232 -2.43 18.21 -25.80
N THR A 233 -1.31 18.60 -26.40
CA THR A 233 -1.28 19.43 -27.63
C THR A 233 -1.93 18.72 -28.81
N THR A 234 -1.80 17.40 -28.91
CA THR A 234 -2.48 16.58 -29.93
C THR A 234 -3.97 16.33 -29.66
N GLY A 235 -4.50 16.85 -28.54
CA GLY A 235 -5.90 16.70 -28.17
C GLY A 235 -6.26 15.31 -27.58
N ALA A 236 -5.30 14.42 -27.40
CA ALA A 236 -5.57 13.05 -26.89
C ALA A 236 -6.18 13.05 -25.48
N THR A 237 -5.84 14.06 -24.65
CA THR A 237 -6.38 14.17 -23.28
C THR A 237 -7.83 14.67 -23.24
N SER A 238 -8.36 15.28 -24.31
CA SER A 238 -9.74 15.79 -24.36
C SER A 238 -10.79 14.67 -24.36
N ASN A 239 -10.40 13.43 -24.68
CA ASN A 239 -11.29 12.27 -24.70
C ASN A 239 -11.66 11.77 -23.29
N TRP A 240 -11.04 12.26 -22.22
CA TRP A 240 -11.43 11.99 -20.84
C TRP A 240 -12.66 12.83 -20.45
N ALA A 241 -13.72 12.20 -19.98
CA ALA A 241 -14.96 12.88 -19.58
C ALA A 241 -15.26 12.68 -18.09
N ALA A 242 -15.69 13.75 -17.40
CA ALA A 242 -16.02 13.69 -15.97
C ALA A 242 -17.12 12.67 -15.65
N LYS A 243 -18.08 12.45 -16.55
CA LYS A 243 -19.13 11.42 -16.40
C LYS A 243 -18.59 10.00 -16.28
N ASP A 244 -17.34 9.75 -16.70
CA ASP A 244 -16.74 8.42 -16.59
C ASP A 244 -16.40 8.07 -15.12
N LEU A 245 -16.33 9.07 -14.24
CA LEU A 245 -16.11 8.88 -12.80
C LEU A 245 -17.29 8.18 -12.11
N TRP A 246 -18.48 8.13 -12.71
CA TRP A 246 -19.56 7.29 -12.19
C TRP A 246 -19.15 5.81 -12.08
N GLY A 247 -18.31 5.35 -13.01
CA GLY A 247 -17.72 4.02 -12.90
C GLY A 247 -16.90 3.86 -11.61
N VAL A 248 -16.07 4.87 -11.26
CA VAL A 248 -15.27 4.85 -10.04
C VAL A 248 -16.16 4.82 -8.80
N VAL A 249 -17.24 5.59 -8.77
CA VAL A 249 -18.22 5.60 -7.68
C VAL A 249 -18.86 4.21 -7.50
N ILE A 250 -19.35 3.60 -8.58
CA ILE A 250 -19.94 2.26 -8.54
C ILE A 250 -18.90 1.23 -8.08
N GLY A 251 -17.67 1.32 -8.62
CA GLY A 251 -16.56 0.46 -8.27
C GLY A 251 -16.14 0.57 -6.80
N CYS A 252 -16.37 1.72 -6.17
CA CYS A 252 -16.12 1.95 -4.75
C CYS A 252 -17.25 1.41 -3.86
N LEU A 253 -18.51 1.69 -4.24
CA LEU A 253 -19.68 1.32 -3.43
C LEU A 253 -19.84 -0.19 -3.28
N GLY A 254 -19.50 -0.98 -4.32
CA GLY A 254 -19.52 -2.43 -4.24
C GLY A 254 -18.64 -2.99 -3.12
N PRO A 255 -17.32 -2.72 -3.13
CA PRO A 255 -16.43 -3.14 -2.04
C PRO A 255 -16.77 -2.56 -0.67
N LEU A 256 -17.29 -1.33 -0.58
CA LEU A 256 -17.79 -0.80 0.70
C LEU A 256 -18.96 -1.63 1.23
N GLY A 257 -19.81 -2.18 0.34
CA GLY A 257 -20.85 -3.13 0.71
C GLY A 257 -20.32 -4.39 1.41
N MET A 258 -19.12 -4.89 1.02
CA MET A 258 -18.46 -6.00 1.74
C MET A 258 -18.13 -5.62 3.18
N VAL A 259 -17.60 -4.41 3.37
CA VAL A 259 -17.23 -3.90 4.71
C VAL A 259 -18.47 -3.75 5.59
N VAL A 260 -19.55 -3.20 5.03
CA VAL A 260 -20.84 -3.04 5.74
C VAL A 260 -21.42 -4.41 6.11
N ALA A 261 -21.43 -5.37 5.19
CA ALA A 261 -21.94 -6.72 5.45
C ALA A 261 -21.17 -7.42 6.58
N TYR A 262 -19.85 -7.25 6.61
CA TYR A 262 -19.00 -7.78 7.68
C TYR A 262 -19.23 -7.02 9.00
N ALA A 263 -19.23 -5.69 8.98
CA ALA A 263 -19.40 -4.86 10.17
C ALA A 263 -20.75 -5.05 10.86
N ALA A 264 -21.81 -5.32 10.06
CA ALA A 264 -23.16 -5.57 10.54
C ALA A 264 -23.40 -7.03 10.99
N ASP A 265 -22.36 -7.89 11.05
CA ASP A 265 -22.45 -9.31 11.43
C ASP A 265 -23.53 -10.09 10.64
N LEU A 266 -23.68 -9.77 9.33
CA LEU A 266 -24.64 -10.50 8.49
C LEU A 266 -24.22 -11.98 8.40
N PRO A 267 -25.17 -12.90 8.11
CA PRO A 267 -24.85 -14.33 7.94
C PRO A 267 -23.73 -14.56 6.93
N LEU A 268 -22.84 -15.51 7.19
CA LEU A 268 -21.66 -15.79 6.37
C LEU A 268 -21.97 -15.98 4.86
N PRO A 269 -23.06 -16.65 4.45
CA PRO A 269 -23.43 -16.71 3.04
C PRO A 269 -23.72 -15.34 2.42
N VAL A 270 -24.35 -14.43 3.16
CA VAL A 270 -24.66 -13.06 2.70
C VAL A 270 -23.37 -12.25 2.55
N GLN A 271 -22.45 -12.39 3.52
CA GLN A 271 -21.11 -11.79 3.40
C GLN A 271 -20.37 -12.32 2.17
N GLY A 272 -20.44 -13.63 1.90
CA GLY A 272 -19.84 -14.23 0.69
C GLY A 272 -20.40 -13.66 -0.61
N VAL A 273 -21.73 -13.49 -0.69
CA VAL A 273 -22.38 -12.83 -1.83
C VAL A 273 -21.93 -11.37 -1.95
N ALA A 274 -21.83 -10.64 -0.83
CA ALA A 274 -21.36 -9.26 -0.82
C ALA A 274 -19.91 -9.15 -1.32
N VAL A 275 -19.03 -10.10 -0.99
CA VAL A 275 -17.65 -10.16 -1.50
C VAL A 275 -17.63 -10.36 -3.01
N VAL A 276 -18.37 -11.35 -3.54
CA VAL A 276 -18.41 -11.63 -4.97
C VAL A 276 -18.98 -10.43 -5.74
N PHE A 277 -20.09 -9.86 -5.27
CA PHE A 277 -20.71 -8.68 -5.88
C PHE A 277 -19.77 -7.46 -5.79
N GLY A 278 -19.14 -7.23 -4.65
CA GLY A 278 -18.20 -6.13 -4.44
C GLY A 278 -17.00 -6.20 -5.38
N LEU A 279 -16.41 -7.38 -5.54
CA LEU A 279 -15.31 -7.62 -6.49
C LEU A 279 -15.74 -7.40 -7.95
N ALA A 280 -16.93 -7.88 -8.33
CA ALA A 280 -17.47 -7.68 -9.66
C ALA A 280 -17.77 -6.20 -9.95
N ALA A 281 -18.39 -5.50 -9.00
CA ALA A 281 -18.66 -4.07 -9.10
C ALA A 281 -17.38 -3.24 -9.22
N ALA A 282 -16.34 -3.57 -8.43
CA ALA A 282 -15.03 -2.93 -8.53
C ALA A 282 -14.39 -3.18 -9.90
N PHE A 283 -14.40 -4.42 -10.38
CA PHE A 283 -13.83 -4.76 -11.67
C PHE A 283 -14.50 -4.00 -12.83
N VAL A 284 -15.83 -4.01 -12.87
CA VAL A 284 -16.60 -3.29 -13.91
C VAL A 284 -16.44 -1.79 -13.76
N GLY A 285 -16.60 -1.28 -12.54
CA GLY A 285 -16.60 0.16 -12.26
C GLY A 285 -15.25 0.82 -12.50
N TYR A 286 -14.17 0.24 -12.02
CA TYR A 286 -12.83 0.84 -12.18
C TYR A 286 -12.27 0.69 -13.60
N THR A 287 -12.71 -0.27 -14.38
CA THR A 287 -12.35 -0.36 -15.80
C THR A 287 -13.18 0.54 -16.70
N TYR A 288 -14.34 1.01 -16.21
CA TYR A 288 -15.27 1.82 -17.00
C TYR A 288 -14.65 3.10 -17.59
N PRO A 289 -13.90 3.94 -16.85
CA PRO A 289 -13.30 5.15 -17.41
C PRO A 289 -12.39 4.85 -18.60
N VAL A 290 -11.53 3.83 -18.48
CA VAL A 290 -10.59 3.42 -19.56
C VAL A 290 -11.37 2.88 -20.76
N ARG A 291 -12.37 2.01 -20.54
CA ARG A 291 -13.20 1.48 -21.64
C ARG A 291 -13.90 2.61 -22.41
N LYS A 292 -14.44 3.60 -21.70
CA LYS A 292 -15.12 4.75 -22.33
C LYS A 292 -14.13 5.65 -23.08
N TYR A 293 -12.97 5.90 -22.49
CA TYR A 293 -11.89 6.64 -23.15
C TYR A 293 -11.47 5.93 -24.45
N LEU A 294 -11.14 4.64 -24.40
CA LEU A 294 -10.70 3.88 -25.57
C LEU A 294 -11.74 3.88 -26.70
N ARG A 295 -13.02 3.68 -26.40
CA ARG A 295 -14.10 3.76 -27.41
C ARG A 295 -14.18 5.13 -28.10
N ARG A 296 -13.94 6.22 -27.37
CA ARG A 296 -13.91 7.57 -27.97
C ARG A 296 -12.63 7.79 -28.79
N SER A 297 -11.52 7.22 -28.38
CA SER A 297 -10.23 7.39 -29.07
C SER A 297 -10.09 6.51 -30.31
N GLU A 298 -10.74 5.34 -30.35
CA GLU A 298 -10.77 4.48 -31.56
C GLU A 298 -11.38 5.18 -32.77
N ALA A 299 -12.38 6.04 -32.54
CA ALA A 299 -12.97 6.86 -33.59
C ALA A 299 -11.98 7.87 -34.25
N GLN A 300 -10.82 8.10 -33.62
CA GLN A 300 -9.82 9.08 -34.07
C GLN A 300 -8.51 8.41 -34.59
N ALA A 301 -8.46 7.08 -34.66
CA ALA A 301 -7.33 6.27 -35.18
C ALA A 301 -5.93 6.57 -34.55
N VAL A 302 -5.85 6.91 -33.25
CA VAL A 302 -4.66 7.50 -32.60
C VAL A 302 -3.87 6.52 -31.74
N SER A 303 -4.11 5.20 -31.75
CA SER A 303 -3.41 4.29 -30.83
C SER A 303 -2.55 3.23 -31.55
N SER A 304 -1.29 3.10 -31.12
CA SER A 304 -0.36 2.06 -31.57
C SER A 304 -0.74 0.66 -31.08
N ILE A 305 -1.55 0.57 -30.01
CA ILE A 305 -2.01 -0.68 -29.40
C ILE A 305 -3.54 -0.73 -29.48
N PRO A 306 -4.14 -1.84 -30.02
CA PRO A 306 -5.60 -2.00 -30.06
C PRO A 306 -6.24 -1.97 -28.66
N ALA A 307 -7.43 -1.38 -28.53
CA ALA A 307 -8.15 -1.26 -27.27
C ALA A 307 -8.40 -2.61 -26.54
N PRO A 308 -8.77 -3.72 -27.22
CA PRO A 308 -8.89 -5.02 -26.57
C PRO A 308 -7.59 -5.50 -25.92
N GLU A 309 -6.44 -5.23 -26.55
CA GLU A 309 -5.13 -5.62 -26.03
C GLU A 309 -4.74 -4.77 -24.82
N ILE A 310 -5.05 -3.46 -24.79
CA ILE A 310 -4.84 -2.59 -23.63
C ILE A 310 -5.65 -3.14 -22.43
N LEU A 311 -6.91 -3.49 -22.65
CA LEU A 311 -7.77 -4.05 -21.59
C LEU A 311 -7.25 -5.42 -21.12
N ARG A 312 -6.81 -6.30 -22.04
CA ARG A 312 -6.22 -7.58 -21.67
C ARG A 312 -4.98 -7.41 -20.80
N ARG A 313 -4.07 -6.50 -21.18
CA ARG A 313 -2.88 -6.17 -20.39
C ARG A 313 -3.26 -5.62 -19.02
N MET A 314 -4.28 -4.78 -18.96
CA MET A 314 -4.79 -4.20 -17.72
C MET A 314 -5.31 -5.28 -16.76
N TYR A 315 -6.05 -6.29 -17.26
CA TYR A 315 -6.58 -7.38 -16.44
C TYR A 315 -5.49 -8.33 -15.96
N VAL A 316 -4.57 -8.71 -16.84
CA VAL A 316 -3.43 -9.57 -16.48
C VAL A 316 -2.55 -8.85 -15.45
N ALA A 317 -2.27 -7.56 -15.65
CA ALA A 317 -1.48 -6.78 -14.71
C ALA A 317 -2.17 -6.63 -13.34
N ALA A 318 -3.51 -6.50 -13.31
CA ALA A 318 -4.28 -6.48 -12.07
C ALA A 318 -4.22 -7.82 -11.31
N LEU A 319 -4.25 -8.94 -12.03
CA LEU A 319 -4.08 -10.27 -11.44
C LEU A 319 -2.67 -10.44 -10.86
N LEU A 320 -1.63 -10.07 -11.61
CA LEU A 320 -0.24 -10.15 -11.14
C LEU A 320 0.00 -9.28 -9.90
N SER A 321 -0.50 -8.04 -9.91
CA SER A 321 -0.43 -7.15 -8.74
C SER A 321 -1.25 -7.68 -7.57
N GLY A 322 -2.41 -8.28 -7.86
CA GLY A 322 -3.28 -8.90 -6.87
C GLY A 322 -2.63 -10.05 -6.12
N VAL A 323 -1.87 -10.89 -6.83
CA VAL A 323 -1.07 -11.97 -6.22
C VAL A 323 -0.06 -11.40 -5.22
N ALA A 324 0.71 -10.38 -5.64
CA ALA A 324 1.70 -9.75 -4.79
C ALA A 324 1.08 -9.10 -3.54
N LEU A 325 0.01 -8.32 -3.74
CA LEU A 325 -0.65 -7.58 -2.66
C LEU A 325 -1.38 -8.49 -1.67
N LEU A 326 -2.14 -9.48 -2.14
CA LEU A 326 -2.87 -10.40 -1.26
C LEU A 326 -1.91 -11.19 -0.37
N ALA A 327 -0.83 -11.72 -0.93
CA ALA A 327 0.15 -12.49 -0.17
C ALA A 327 0.92 -11.61 0.83
N THR A 328 1.34 -10.40 0.43
CA THR A 328 2.06 -9.48 1.33
C THR A 328 1.17 -9.05 2.50
N TRP A 329 -0.03 -8.55 2.21
CA TRP A 329 -0.95 -8.05 3.24
C TRP A 329 -1.59 -9.19 4.06
N GLY A 330 -1.80 -10.35 3.47
CA GLY A 330 -2.39 -11.49 4.13
C GLY A 330 -1.41 -12.30 4.99
N ALA A 331 -0.13 -12.37 4.61
CA ALA A 331 0.86 -13.20 5.31
C ALA A 331 1.96 -12.37 5.98
N VAL A 332 2.87 -11.74 5.22
CA VAL A 332 4.10 -11.16 5.78
C VAL A 332 3.83 -9.96 6.68
N GLN A 333 2.82 -9.16 6.38
CA GLN A 333 2.40 -8.06 7.27
C GLN A 333 1.87 -8.53 8.63
N ARG A 334 1.64 -9.83 8.82
CA ARG A 334 1.29 -10.44 10.10
C ARG A 334 2.51 -10.87 10.92
N ALA A 335 3.71 -10.84 10.35
CA ALA A 335 4.94 -11.25 11.03
C ALA A 335 5.18 -10.52 12.37
N PRO A 336 5.01 -9.18 12.50
CA PRO A 336 5.16 -8.51 13.78
C PRO A 336 4.14 -8.96 14.84
N SER A 337 2.90 -9.26 14.43
CA SER A 337 1.86 -9.77 15.34
C SER A 337 2.19 -11.18 15.79
N TRP A 338 2.66 -12.03 14.89
CA TRP A 338 3.09 -13.39 15.23
C TRP A 338 4.33 -13.38 16.14
N ALA A 339 5.32 -12.51 15.88
CA ALA A 339 6.47 -12.32 16.76
C ALA A 339 6.05 -11.93 18.19
N ASN A 340 5.05 -11.06 18.32
CA ASN A 340 4.46 -10.70 19.60
C ASN A 340 3.91 -11.92 20.36
N ASP A 341 3.17 -12.79 19.66
CA ASP A 341 2.54 -13.95 20.29
C ASP A 341 3.57 -15.02 20.68
N VAL A 342 4.56 -15.27 19.80
CA VAL A 342 5.69 -16.16 20.10
C VAL A 342 6.45 -15.66 21.33
N ARG A 343 6.81 -14.37 21.34
CA ARG A 343 7.56 -13.77 22.45
C ARG A 343 6.77 -13.76 23.76
N LYS A 344 5.46 -13.50 23.69
CA LYS A 344 4.56 -13.57 24.85
C LYS A 344 4.52 -14.97 25.43
N ALA A 345 4.41 -16.00 24.59
CA ALA A 345 4.41 -17.39 25.03
C ALA A 345 5.74 -17.78 25.71
N GLU A 346 6.89 -17.38 25.15
CA GLU A 346 8.21 -17.63 25.75
C GLU A 346 8.34 -16.97 27.13
N LEU A 347 7.98 -15.68 27.25
CA LEU A 347 8.10 -14.94 28.50
C LEU A 347 7.21 -15.52 29.59
N LYS A 348 5.98 -15.91 29.25
CA LYS A 348 5.07 -16.56 30.19
C LYS A 348 5.51 -17.97 30.60
N ALA A 349 6.14 -18.71 29.69
CA ALA A 349 6.72 -20.01 30.01
C ALA A 349 7.93 -19.89 30.95
N ALA A 350 8.76 -18.85 30.76
CA ALA A 350 9.91 -18.57 31.61
C ALA A 350 9.52 -17.99 32.98
N ASN A 351 8.48 -17.18 33.03
CA ASN A 351 7.93 -16.57 34.26
C ASN A 351 6.40 -16.54 34.20
N PRO A 352 5.69 -17.54 34.75
CA PRO A 352 4.22 -17.58 34.77
C PRO A 352 3.57 -16.39 35.51
N ALA A 353 4.29 -15.75 36.43
CA ALA A 353 3.81 -14.62 37.23
C ALA A 353 4.05 -13.25 36.56
N ILE A 354 4.64 -13.20 35.35
CA ILE A 354 4.91 -11.95 34.64
C ILE A 354 3.62 -11.16 34.39
N THR A 355 3.61 -9.90 34.78
CA THR A 355 2.46 -9.01 34.64
C THR A 355 2.32 -8.48 33.21
N ASP A 356 1.11 -8.05 32.85
CA ASP A 356 0.89 -7.46 31.52
C ASP A 356 1.68 -6.15 31.35
N ALA A 357 1.95 -5.41 32.41
CA ALA A 357 2.79 -4.21 32.38
C ALA A 357 4.25 -4.53 32.01
N GLU A 358 4.82 -5.60 32.57
CA GLU A 358 6.18 -6.07 32.26
C GLU A 358 6.30 -6.61 30.84
N LEU A 359 5.21 -7.11 30.26
CA LEU A 359 5.17 -7.61 28.89
C LEU A 359 5.20 -6.49 27.82
N VAL A 360 4.71 -5.28 28.13
CA VAL A 360 4.54 -4.19 27.15
C VAL A 360 5.83 -3.93 26.37
N LEU A 361 6.95 -3.73 27.06
CA LEU A 361 8.21 -3.33 26.45
C LEU A 361 8.86 -4.48 25.64
N PRO A 362 9.04 -5.72 26.16
CA PRO A 362 9.58 -6.82 25.38
C PRO A 362 8.76 -7.15 24.12
N LEU A 363 7.44 -7.03 24.19
CA LEU A 363 6.56 -7.32 23.06
C LEU A 363 6.62 -6.19 22.00
N SER A 364 6.77 -4.94 22.41
CA SER A 364 6.96 -3.83 21.48
C SER A 364 8.29 -3.96 20.73
N TYR A 365 9.37 -4.37 21.42
CA TYR A 365 10.66 -4.65 20.78
C TYR A 365 10.58 -5.81 19.80
N ALA A 366 9.92 -6.92 20.13
CA ALA A 366 9.78 -8.04 19.22
C ALA A 366 9.06 -7.66 17.93
N ARG A 367 7.99 -6.86 18.03
CA ARG A 367 7.28 -6.31 16.87
C ARG A 367 8.16 -5.40 16.02
N ALA A 368 8.83 -4.44 16.64
CA ALA A 368 9.67 -3.47 15.94
C ALA A 368 10.89 -4.16 15.27
N GLN A 369 11.57 -5.07 15.96
CA GLN A 369 12.69 -5.84 15.40
C GLN A 369 12.26 -6.66 14.19
N THR A 370 11.08 -7.30 14.26
CA THR A 370 10.53 -8.05 13.13
C THR A 370 10.19 -7.13 11.96
N GLN A 371 9.58 -5.97 12.21
CA GLN A 371 9.28 -4.99 11.17
C GLN A 371 10.55 -4.41 10.53
N ILE A 372 11.58 -4.14 11.31
CA ILE A 372 12.87 -3.68 10.80
C ILE A 372 13.53 -4.79 9.97
N ALA A 373 13.57 -6.03 10.47
CA ALA A 373 14.18 -7.16 9.78
C ALA A 373 13.50 -7.43 8.42
N THR A 374 12.17 -7.54 8.41
CA THR A 374 11.41 -7.70 7.15
C THR A 374 11.58 -6.51 6.21
N GLY A 375 11.63 -5.28 6.73
CA GLY A 375 11.85 -4.05 5.98
C GLY A 375 13.24 -3.96 5.34
N LEU A 376 14.30 -4.35 6.07
CA LEU A 376 15.67 -4.40 5.51
C LEU A 376 15.75 -5.40 4.35
N GLY A 377 15.18 -6.59 4.53
CA GLY A 377 15.06 -7.56 3.43
C GLY A 377 14.31 -6.98 2.24
N ALA A 378 13.20 -6.30 2.48
CA ALA A 378 12.37 -5.69 1.45
C ALA A 378 13.11 -4.61 0.64
N ILE A 379 13.93 -3.76 1.27
CA ILE A 379 14.77 -2.77 0.57
C ILE A 379 15.69 -3.46 -0.45
N VAL A 380 16.38 -4.51 -0.02
CA VAL A 380 17.28 -5.26 -0.91
C VAL A 380 16.50 -5.99 -1.99
N GLY A 381 15.40 -6.67 -1.62
CA GLY A 381 14.57 -7.46 -2.52
C GLY A 381 13.97 -6.63 -3.66
N THR A 382 13.48 -5.43 -3.39
CA THR A 382 12.90 -4.54 -4.41
C THR A 382 13.94 -4.12 -5.46
N ILE A 383 15.14 -3.76 -5.03
CA ILE A 383 16.24 -3.35 -5.92
C ILE A 383 16.70 -4.53 -6.77
N VAL A 384 16.97 -5.68 -6.14
CA VAL A 384 17.42 -6.89 -6.82
C VAL A 384 16.41 -7.35 -7.85
N ALA A 385 15.11 -7.35 -7.52
CA ALA A 385 14.05 -7.78 -8.44
C ALA A 385 13.90 -6.87 -9.66
N ALA A 386 14.01 -5.57 -9.49
CA ALA A 386 13.95 -4.63 -10.59
C ALA A 386 15.14 -4.82 -11.55
N VAL A 387 16.36 -4.96 -11.01
CA VAL A 387 17.57 -5.23 -11.82
C VAL A 387 17.51 -6.61 -12.49
N ALA A 388 17.03 -7.64 -11.79
CA ALA A 388 16.82 -8.96 -12.36
C ALA A 388 15.78 -8.92 -13.48
N GLY A 389 14.67 -8.21 -13.29
CA GLY A 389 13.64 -8.00 -14.30
C GLY A 389 14.20 -7.42 -15.60
N ASP A 390 15.14 -6.49 -15.49
CA ASP A 390 15.79 -5.89 -16.65
C ASP A 390 16.78 -6.85 -17.32
N LYS A 391 17.56 -7.61 -16.55
CA LYS A 391 18.61 -8.49 -17.06
C LYS A 391 18.09 -9.82 -17.64
N ILE A 392 17.20 -10.51 -16.93
CA ILE A 392 16.73 -11.86 -17.28
C ILE A 392 15.34 -11.89 -17.92
N GLY A 393 14.62 -10.76 -17.91
CA GLY A 393 13.28 -10.61 -18.48
C GLY A 393 12.18 -10.57 -17.42
N ARG A 394 11.05 -9.97 -17.79
CA ARG A 394 9.95 -9.67 -16.85
C ARG A 394 9.27 -10.94 -16.36
N ARG A 395 8.93 -11.84 -17.29
CA ARG A 395 8.24 -13.10 -16.98
C ARG A 395 9.04 -14.02 -16.07
N LYS A 396 10.30 -14.28 -16.42
CA LYS A 396 11.18 -15.19 -15.66
C LYS A 396 11.41 -14.67 -14.25
N THR A 397 11.66 -13.36 -14.11
CA THR A 397 11.85 -12.72 -12.80
C THR A 397 10.61 -12.86 -11.92
N TYR A 398 9.42 -12.59 -12.47
CA TYR A 398 8.18 -12.73 -11.72
C TYR A 398 7.95 -14.18 -11.25
N ALA A 399 8.20 -15.16 -12.09
CA ALA A 399 8.09 -16.58 -11.73
C ALA A 399 9.07 -16.95 -10.59
N LEU A 400 10.32 -16.49 -10.67
CA LEU A 400 11.32 -16.71 -9.62
C LEU A 400 10.92 -16.03 -8.30
N MET A 401 10.35 -14.82 -8.36
CA MET A 401 9.82 -14.15 -7.18
C MET A 401 8.67 -14.92 -6.53
N CYS A 402 7.73 -15.47 -7.31
CA CYS A 402 6.67 -16.32 -6.78
C CYS A 402 7.21 -17.56 -6.07
N LEU A 403 8.14 -18.29 -6.69
CA LEU A 403 8.78 -19.47 -6.10
C LEU A 403 9.55 -19.12 -4.82
N GLY A 404 10.40 -18.09 -4.89
CA GLY A 404 11.19 -17.64 -3.75
C GLY A 404 10.33 -17.11 -2.60
N SER A 405 9.22 -16.42 -2.90
CA SER A 405 8.27 -15.96 -1.89
C SER A 405 7.58 -17.13 -1.20
N LEU A 406 7.09 -18.11 -1.96
CA LEU A 406 6.45 -19.29 -1.38
C LEU A 406 7.43 -20.06 -0.48
N ALA A 407 8.66 -20.28 -0.95
CA ALA A 407 9.69 -20.98 -0.17
C ALA A 407 10.11 -20.21 1.09
N SER A 408 10.34 -18.90 0.97
CA SER A 408 10.79 -18.06 2.11
C SER A 408 9.69 -17.87 3.16
N VAL A 409 8.43 -17.74 2.75
CA VAL A 409 7.28 -17.68 3.66
C VAL A 409 7.12 -19.02 4.39
N ALA A 410 7.25 -20.16 3.68
CA ALA A 410 7.22 -21.48 4.30
C ALA A 410 8.35 -21.64 5.33
N LEU A 411 9.58 -21.25 4.96
CA LEU A 411 10.72 -21.31 5.86
C LEU A 411 10.50 -20.43 7.11
N PHE A 412 9.98 -19.23 6.94
CA PHE A 412 9.73 -18.31 8.05
C PHE A 412 8.64 -18.83 8.99
N PHE A 413 7.44 -19.13 8.48
CA PHE A 413 6.32 -19.50 9.34
C PHE A 413 6.37 -20.95 9.86
N LYS A 414 6.97 -21.88 9.13
CA LYS A 414 7.06 -23.29 9.55
C LYS A 414 8.41 -23.67 10.16
N GLY A 415 9.45 -22.88 9.85
CA GLY A 415 10.81 -23.15 10.37
C GLY A 415 11.10 -22.53 11.74
N ASN A 416 10.21 -21.69 12.29
CA ASN A 416 10.44 -21.01 13.57
C ASN A 416 9.37 -21.39 14.60
N THR A 417 9.82 -21.62 15.82
CA THR A 417 8.99 -21.86 17.01
C THR A 417 9.32 -20.90 18.15
N SER A 418 10.40 -20.14 18.04
CA SER A 418 10.91 -19.21 19.04
C SER A 418 11.38 -17.90 18.42
N PHE A 419 11.33 -16.82 19.22
CA PHE A 419 11.79 -15.48 18.81
C PHE A 419 13.30 -15.33 19.07
N ASN A 420 14.10 -15.58 18.04
CA ASN A 420 15.56 -15.57 18.10
C ASN A 420 16.18 -15.00 16.82
N ALA A 421 17.51 -15.06 16.67
CA ALA A 421 18.21 -14.56 15.48
C ALA A 421 17.77 -15.25 14.19
N MET A 422 17.43 -16.57 14.23
CA MET A 422 16.94 -17.30 13.06
C MET A 422 15.55 -16.81 12.63
N PHE A 423 14.68 -16.48 13.60
CA PHE A 423 13.38 -15.84 13.32
C PHE A 423 13.56 -14.52 12.55
N LEU A 424 14.47 -13.68 12.99
CA LEU A 424 14.74 -12.40 12.32
C LEU A 424 15.39 -12.60 10.94
N LEU A 425 16.33 -13.53 10.80
CA LEU A 425 16.99 -13.85 9.54
C LEU A 425 16.01 -14.38 8.48
N THR A 426 15.20 -15.37 8.86
CA THR A 426 14.18 -15.93 7.96
C THR A 426 13.07 -14.93 7.67
N GLY A 427 12.74 -14.05 8.64
CA GLY A 427 11.86 -12.91 8.46
C GLY A 427 12.42 -11.89 7.45
N THR A 428 13.73 -11.60 7.52
CA THR A 428 14.42 -10.75 6.53
C THR A 428 14.32 -11.34 5.12
N LEU A 429 14.55 -12.64 4.99
CA LEU A 429 14.45 -13.35 3.71
C LEU A 429 13.00 -13.31 3.17
N ALA A 430 12.02 -13.62 4.01
CA ALA A 430 10.60 -13.57 3.63
C ALA A 430 10.17 -12.15 3.23
N GLY A 431 10.58 -11.13 3.99
CA GLY A 431 10.35 -9.73 3.66
C GLY A 431 10.96 -9.35 2.31
N GLY A 432 12.22 -9.77 2.05
CA GLY A 432 12.91 -9.50 0.79
C GLY A 432 12.23 -10.13 -0.42
N MET A 433 11.90 -11.41 -0.33
CA MET A 433 11.28 -12.14 -1.44
C MET A 433 9.86 -11.63 -1.74
N THR A 434 9.04 -11.41 -0.71
CA THR A 434 7.65 -10.98 -0.90
C THR A 434 7.51 -9.50 -1.27
N ALA A 435 8.45 -8.65 -0.86
CA ALA A 435 8.49 -7.25 -1.27
C ALA A 435 9.15 -7.03 -2.64
N SER A 436 9.85 -8.00 -3.20
CA SER A 436 10.53 -7.92 -4.50
C SER A 436 9.60 -7.45 -5.63
N PHE A 437 8.32 -7.83 -5.58
CA PHE A 437 7.30 -7.39 -6.54
C PHE A 437 7.14 -5.87 -6.61
N TYR A 438 7.36 -5.15 -5.50
CA TYR A 438 7.22 -3.69 -5.45
C TYR A 438 8.38 -2.94 -6.12
N GLY A 439 9.50 -3.62 -6.42
CA GLY A 439 10.54 -3.11 -7.31
C GLY A 439 10.30 -3.49 -8.78
N TRP A 440 9.74 -4.68 -9.01
CA TRP A 440 9.45 -5.18 -10.35
C TRP A 440 8.22 -4.50 -10.99
N LEU A 441 7.15 -4.25 -10.22
CA LEU A 441 5.91 -3.63 -10.72
C LEU A 441 6.13 -2.20 -11.27
N PRO A 442 6.88 -1.29 -10.60
CA PRO A 442 7.20 0.02 -11.16
C PRO A 442 8.01 -0.05 -12.46
N LEU A 443 8.80 -1.10 -12.67
CA LEU A 443 9.49 -1.35 -13.93
C LEU A 443 8.51 -1.79 -15.02
N TYR A 444 7.66 -2.78 -14.72
CA TYR A 444 6.86 -3.50 -15.71
C TYR A 444 5.55 -2.79 -16.10
N LEU A 445 4.82 -2.25 -15.13
CA LEU A 445 3.49 -1.68 -15.42
C LEU A 445 3.52 -0.51 -16.41
N PRO A 446 4.49 0.43 -16.37
CA PRO A 446 4.58 1.49 -17.37
C PRO A 446 4.79 0.98 -18.81
N GLU A 447 5.43 -0.18 -18.96
CA GLU A 447 5.71 -0.80 -20.26
C GLU A 447 4.47 -1.43 -20.92
N LEU A 448 3.39 -1.58 -20.18
CA LEU A 448 2.14 -2.17 -20.67
C LEU A 448 1.21 -1.17 -21.34
N PHE A 449 1.32 0.12 -20.98
CA PHE A 449 0.31 1.11 -21.32
C PHE A 449 0.87 2.30 -22.11
N PRO A 450 0.18 2.74 -23.19
CA PRO A 450 0.53 3.97 -23.86
C PRO A 450 0.34 5.19 -22.95
N THR A 451 1.09 6.27 -23.23
CA THR A 451 1.18 7.49 -22.40
C THR A 451 -0.19 8.03 -21.98
N LYS A 452 -1.15 8.04 -22.90
CA LYS A 452 -2.50 8.61 -22.74
C LYS A 452 -3.44 7.86 -21.77
N VAL A 453 -3.12 6.62 -21.41
CA VAL A 453 -3.86 5.81 -20.43
C VAL A 453 -2.93 5.18 -19.39
N ARG A 454 -1.67 5.63 -19.32
CA ARG A 454 -0.64 5.00 -18.48
C ARG A 454 -0.96 5.14 -16.99
N ALA A 455 -1.29 6.34 -16.53
CA ALA A 455 -1.52 6.57 -15.11
C ALA A 455 -2.78 5.83 -14.63
N VAL A 456 -3.89 5.91 -15.36
CA VAL A 456 -5.11 5.20 -14.96
C VAL A 456 -4.99 3.68 -15.14
N GLY A 457 -4.29 3.21 -16.18
CA GLY A 457 -4.03 1.79 -16.42
C GLY A 457 -3.18 1.17 -15.31
N GLN A 458 -2.10 1.83 -14.92
CA GLN A 458 -1.27 1.42 -13.78
C GLN A 458 -2.03 1.55 -12.46
N GLY A 459 -2.78 2.64 -12.29
CA GLY A 459 -3.60 2.88 -11.11
C GLY A 459 -4.60 1.75 -10.87
N PHE A 460 -5.31 1.30 -11.90
CA PHE A 460 -6.16 0.13 -11.82
C PHE A 460 -5.34 -1.15 -11.58
N ALA A 461 -4.33 -1.41 -12.42
CA ALA A 461 -3.58 -2.67 -12.39
C ALA A 461 -2.92 -2.92 -11.04
N PHE A 462 -2.30 -1.91 -10.44
CA PHE A 462 -1.67 -2.03 -9.13
C PHE A 462 -2.70 -2.09 -8.01
N ASN A 463 -3.70 -1.21 -8.03
CA ASN A 463 -4.56 -1.01 -6.88
C ASN A 463 -5.77 -1.97 -6.81
N PHE A 464 -6.20 -2.59 -7.92
CA PHE A 464 -7.29 -3.56 -7.89
C PHE A 464 -7.01 -4.73 -6.93
N GLY A 465 -5.75 -5.17 -6.86
CA GLY A 465 -5.32 -6.20 -5.90
C GLY A 465 -5.53 -5.81 -4.43
N ARG A 466 -5.59 -4.51 -4.12
CA ARG A 466 -5.91 -4.02 -2.77
C ARG A 466 -7.33 -4.35 -2.34
N ILE A 467 -8.28 -4.48 -3.27
CA ILE A 467 -9.65 -4.90 -2.93
C ILE A 467 -9.68 -6.37 -2.53
N LEU A 468 -8.93 -7.21 -3.25
CA LEU A 468 -8.75 -8.62 -2.87
C LEU A 468 -8.08 -8.74 -1.49
N ALA A 469 -7.03 -7.94 -1.26
CA ALA A 469 -6.37 -7.87 0.04
C ALA A 469 -7.29 -7.30 1.13
N GLY A 470 -8.19 -6.36 0.79
CA GLY A 470 -9.21 -5.82 1.69
C GLY A 470 -10.21 -6.89 2.12
N ALA A 471 -10.75 -7.67 1.18
CA ALA A 471 -11.58 -8.83 1.49
C ALA A 471 -10.82 -9.83 2.37
N GLY A 472 -9.56 -10.14 2.03
CA GLY A 472 -8.70 -11.00 2.85
C GLY A 472 -8.50 -10.46 4.28
N SER A 473 -8.36 -9.14 4.43
CA SER A 473 -8.16 -8.49 5.74
C SER A 473 -9.38 -8.57 6.65
N LEU A 474 -10.59 -8.62 6.10
CA LEU A 474 -11.81 -8.85 6.88
C LEU A 474 -11.82 -10.26 7.47
N TYR A 475 -11.41 -11.26 6.70
CA TYR A 475 -11.56 -12.67 7.09
C TYR A 475 -10.29 -13.31 7.66
N ILE A 476 -9.13 -12.63 7.64
CA ILE A 476 -7.88 -13.20 8.17
C ILE A 476 -7.98 -13.50 9.66
N GLY A 477 -8.68 -12.66 10.43
CA GLY A 477 -8.95 -12.91 11.85
C GLY A 477 -9.78 -14.16 12.07
N TYR A 478 -10.79 -14.39 11.24
CA TYR A 478 -11.57 -15.63 11.26
C TYR A 478 -10.70 -16.85 10.91
N LEU A 479 -9.88 -16.74 9.87
CA LEU A 479 -8.97 -17.82 9.47
C LEU A 479 -8.02 -18.18 10.60
N ILE A 480 -7.36 -17.19 11.22
CA ILE A 480 -6.40 -17.42 12.29
C ILE A 480 -7.11 -17.99 13.53
N ASN A 481 -8.15 -17.32 14.04
CA ASN A 481 -8.69 -17.62 15.35
C ASN A 481 -9.73 -18.76 15.34
N VAL A 482 -10.52 -18.89 14.26
CA VAL A 482 -11.59 -19.89 14.20
C VAL A 482 -11.17 -21.12 13.40
N ARG A 483 -10.61 -20.93 12.18
CA ARG A 483 -10.28 -22.05 11.30
C ARG A 483 -8.98 -22.76 11.70
N PHE A 484 -7.99 -22.00 12.17
CA PHE A 484 -6.66 -22.49 12.53
C PHE A 484 -6.32 -22.37 14.03
N GLU A 485 -7.30 -22.10 14.89
CA GLU A 485 -7.15 -22.16 16.36
C GLU A 485 -5.98 -21.31 16.89
N GLY A 486 -5.80 -20.10 16.35
CA GLY A 486 -4.71 -19.18 16.71
C GLY A 486 -3.38 -19.43 15.99
N LYS A 487 -3.30 -20.43 15.09
CA LYS A 487 -2.06 -20.77 14.39
C LYS A 487 -1.80 -19.86 13.18
N TYR A 488 -1.11 -18.76 13.39
CA TYR A 488 -0.64 -17.86 12.32
C TYR A 488 0.06 -18.57 11.16
N PRO A 489 1.01 -19.53 11.42
CA PRO A 489 1.72 -20.20 10.34
C PRO A 489 0.80 -20.88 9.33
N ASP A 490 -0.27 -21.53 9.76
CA ASP A 490 -1.19 -22.26 8.88
C ASP A 490 -2.02 -21.29 8.02
N ALA A 491 -2.55 -20.22 8.63
CA ALA A 491 -3.30 -19.20 7.93
C ALA A 491 -2.44 -18.46 6.90
N CYS A 492 -1.22 -18.05 7.26
CA CYS A 492 -0.30 -17.35 6.38
C CYS A 492 0.18 -18.24 5.22
N MET A 493 0.41 -19.52 5.46
CA MET A 493 0.74 -20.49 4.41
C MET A 493 -0.40 -20.69 3.42
N LEU A 494 -1.64 -20.81 3.89
CA LEU A 494 -2.80 -20.91 3.00
C LEU A 494 -2.89 -19.70 2.05
N LEU A 495 -2.75 -18.49 2.58
CA LEU A 495 -2.79 -17.28 1.77
C LEU A 495 -1.62 -17.18 0.78
N SER A 496 -0.46 -17.72 1.15
CA SER A 496 0.72 -17.72 0.29
C SER A 496 0.58 -18.62 -0.94
N LEU A 497 -0.37 -19.57 -0.95
CA LEU A 497 -0.65 -20.39 -2.13
C LEU A 497 -1.11 -19.56 -3.34
N ILE A 498 -1.50 -18.31 -3.15
CA ILE A 498 -1.80 -17.39 -4.26
C ILE A 498 -0.60 -17.18 -5.20
N TYR A 499 0.65 -17.38 -4.72
CA TYR A 499 1.83 -17.34 -5.59
C TYR A 499 1.82 -18.41 -6.67
N VAL A 500 1.14 -19.55 -6.47
CA VAL A 500 0.94 -20.57 -7.51
C VAL A 500 0.10 -20.02 -8.66
N VAL A 501 -0.93 -19.23 -8.33
CA VAL A 501 -1.72 -18.52 -9.36
C VAL A 501 -0.82 -17.54 -10.13
N GLY A 502 0.07 -16.84 -9.43
CA GLY A 502 1.05 -15.94 -10.05
C GLY A 502 2.00 -16.63 -11.02
N LEU A 503 2.49 -17.83 -10.66
CA LEU A 503 3.34 -18.66 -11.52
C LEU A 503 2.69 -19.00 -12.86
N VAL A 504 1.38 -19.22 -12.87
CA VAL A 504 0.62 -19.50 -14.10
C VAL A 504 0.29 -18.20 -14.83
N ALA A 505 -0.20 -17.18 -14.11
CA ALA A 505 -0.70 -15.95 -14.69
C ALA A 505 0.37 -15.14 -15.45
N ILE A 506 1.63 -15.19 -15.02
CA ILE A 506 2.70 -14.42 -15.64
C ILE A 506 2.92 -14.80 -17.13
N TRP A 507 2.63 -16.01 -17.52
CA TRP A 507 2.84 -16.48 -18.90
C TRP A 507 1.83 -15.89 -19.90
N PHE A 508 0.71 -15.36 -19.42
CA PHE A 508 -0.27 -14.61 -20.22
C PHE A 508 0.09 -13.13 -20.39
N ALA A 509 1.07 -12.64 -19.65
CA ALA A 509 1.55 -11.26 -19.74
C ALA A 509 2.56 -11.11 -20.89
N PRO A 510 2.65 -9.93 -21.57
CA PRO A 510 3.67 -9.72 -22.60
C PRO A 510 5.08 -9.65 -21.99
N GLU A 511 6.09 -10.16 -22.71
CA GLU A 511 7.49 -9.90 -22.38
C GLU A 511 7.89 -8.56 -23.02
N THR A 512 8.35 -7.63 -22.22
CA THR A 512 8.66 -6.25 -22.63
C THR A 512 10.15 -5.90 -22.50
N LYS A 513 10.98 -6.89 -22.19
CA LYS A 513 12.43 -6.68 -22.06
C LYS A 513 13.03 -6.01 -23.32
N GLY A 514 13.72 -4.89 -23.11
CA GLY A 514 14.39 -4.16 -24.19
C GLY A 514 13.47 -3.34 -25.09
N GLN A 515 12.16 -3.32 -24.84
CA GLN A 515 11.21 -2.52 -25.61
C GLN A 515 11.12 -1.07 -25.08
N PRO A 516 10.92 -0.08 -25.97
CA PRO A 516 10.62 1.28 -25.53
C PRO A 516 9.25 1.34 -24.87
N LEU A 517 8.99 2.43 -24.12
CA LEU A 517 7.64 2.68 -23.59
C LEU A 517 6.66 2.92 -24.73
N PRO A 518 5.46 2.31 -24.71
CA PRO A 518 4.41 2.56 -25.69
C PRO A 518 3.99 4.03 -25.71
N GLU A 519 3.73 4.58 -26.88
CA GLU A 519 3.26 5.95 -27.11
C GLU A 519 1.75 6.02 -27.37
#